data_b2ce2a31df1f62968c0a8e25b38013be
#
_entry.id   b2ce2a31df1f62968c0a8e25b38013be
#
_cell.length_a   1.000
_cell.length_b   1.000
_cell.length_c   1.000
_cell.angle_alpha   90.00
_cell.angle_beta   90.00
_cell.angle_gamma   90.00
#
_symmetry.space_group_name_H-M   'P 1'
#
loop_
_entity.id
_entity.type
_entity.pdbx_description
1 polymer ?
#
loop_
_entity_poly.entity_id
_entity_poly.type
_entity_poly.pdbx_seq_one_letter_code
_entity_poly.pdbx_strand_id
1 'polypeptide(L)'
;LIAAIDPRDIALQYAATKSAYETASAQVERNKRLLSRQAISVQEYEISLSNYQKAKSEYELSTNNMRDTKLTAPFDGSIEKRLVENYQRVNSGEGIVQLVNTQNLRIKFTIPDAYLYLLRAKDPRFLVEFDTFKGHVFKARLEEYLDISTEGTGIPVSITIDDPSFDRDLYAVKP
;
A
#
# COMPACT_ATOMS: atom_id res chain seq x y z
N LEU A 1 -1.86 3.08 -12.13
CA LEU A 1 -0.81 2.18 -12.63
C LEU A 1 0.48 2.99 -12.78
N ILE A 2 1.55 2.52 -12.14
CA ILE A 2 2.88 3.17 -12.19
C ILE A 2 3.78 2.45 -13.21
N ALA A 3 3.83 1.13 -13.13
CA ALA A 3 4.64 0.30 -14.00
C ALA A 3 3.94 -1.03 -14.27
N ALA A 4 4.40 -1.74 -15.30
CA ALA A 4 3.99 -3.10 -15.59
C ALA A 4 5.22 -3.93 -15.96
N ILE A 5 5.27 -5.13 -15.42
CA ILE A 5 6.24 -6.17 -15.80
C ILE A 5 5.68 -6.89 -17.01
N ASP A 6 6.55 -7.39 -17.91
CA ASP A 6 6.12 -8.22 -19.04
C ASP A 6 5.39 -9.48 -18.52
N PRO A 7 4.10 -9.63 -18.80
CA PRO A 7 3.29 -10.68 -18.19
C PRO A 7 3.29 -12.00 -18.95
N ARG A 8 4.01 -12.13 -20.09
CA ARG A 8 3.84 -13.26 -21.03
C ARG A 8 3.99 -14.62 -20.36
N ASP A 9 5.08 -14.84 -19.64
CA ASP A 9 5.34 -16.14 -18.99
C ASP A 9 4.37 -16.37 -17.82
N ILE A 10 4.08 -15.32 -17.06
CA ILE A 10 3.14 -15.37 -15.94
C ILE A 10 1.71 -15.63 -16.43
N ALA A 11 1.32 -15.05 -17.58
CA ALA A 11 0.02 -15.29 -18.19
C ALA A 11 -0.16 -16.73 -18.66
N LEU A 12 0.90 -17.36 -19.20
CA LEU A 12 0.86 -18.77 -19.57
C LEU A 12 0.69 -19.66 -18.33
N GLN A 13 1.43 -19.39 -17.27
CA GLN A 13 1.29 -20.12 -16.00
C GLN A 13 -0.10 -19.95 -15.40
N TYR A 14 -0.63 -18.74 -15.40
CA TYR A 14 -1.99 -18.44 -14.95
C TYR A 14 -3.04 -19.24 -15.75
N ALA A 15 -2.92 -19.27 -17.08
CA ALA A 15 -3.85 -20.01 -17.92
C ALA A 15 -3.82 -21.52 -17.63
N ALA A 16 -2.62 -22.09 -17.43
CA ALA A 16 -2.44 -23.50 -17.12
C ALA A 16 -3.06 -23.86 -15.75
N THR A 17 -2.76 -23.10 -14.71
CA THR A 17 -3.31 -23.35 -13.36
C THR A 17 -4.82 -23.11 -13.30
N LYS A 18 -5.34 -22.14 -14.04
CA LYS A 18 -6.79 -21.91 -14.17
C LYS A 18 -7.49 -23.14 -14.76
N SER A 19 -6.98 -23.68 -15.86
CA SER A 19 -7.54 -24.88 -16.50
C SER A 19 -7.50 -26.10 -15.57
N ALA A 20 -6.41 -26.29 -14.83
CA ALA A 20 -6.28 -27.37 -13.85
C ALA A 20 -7.31 -27.22 -12.70
N TYR A 21 -7.48 -26.00 -12.18
CA TYR A 21 -8.47 -25.70 -11.16
C TYR A 21 -9.91 -25.96 -11.64
N GLU A 22 -10.28 -25.49 -12.84
CA GLU A 22 -11.62 -25.70 -13.42
C GLU A 22 -11.90 -27.20 -13.61
N THR A 23 -10.92 -27.97 -14.09
CA THR A 23 -11.03 -29.43 -14.24
C THR A 23 -11.20 -30.13 -12.90
N ALA A 24 -10.39 -29.80 -11.90
CA ALA A 24 -10.48 -30.38 -10.56
C ALA A 24 -11.81 -30.03 -9.88
N SER A 25 -12.27 -28.78 -10.03
CA SER A 25 -13.56 -28.30 -9.51
C SER A 25 -14.75 -29.09 -10.11
N ALA A 26 -14.74 -29.26 -11.42
CA ALA A 26 -15.78 -30.06 -12.09
C ALA A 26 -15.77 -31.54 -11.65
N GLN A 27 -14.57 -32.10 -11.39
CA GLN A 27 -14.43 -33.47 -10.90
C GLN A 27 -14.98 -33.64 -9.50
N VAL A 28 -14.66 -32.73 -8.56
CA VAL A 28 -15.19 -32.77 -7.19
C VAL A 28 -16.71 -32.68 -7.20
N GLU A 29 -17.27 -31.76 -7.96
CA GLU A 29 -18.74 -31.63 -8.06
C GLU A 29 -19.42 -32.87 -8.63
N ARG A 30 -18.77 -33.52 -9.57
CA ARG A 30 -19.25 -34.81 -10.12
C ARG A 30 -19.17 -35.91 -9.07
N ASN A 31 -18.03 -36.05 -8.41
CA ASN A 31 -17.82 -37.09 -7.37
C ASN A 31 -18.72 -36.87 -6.17
N LYS A 32 -19.00 -35.65 -5.78
CA LYS A 32 -19.97 -35.31 -4.73
C LYS A 32 -21.38 -35.88 -5.05
N ARG A 33 -21.82 -35.69 -6.29
CA ARG A 33 -23.11 -36.24 -6.76
C ARG A 33 -23.11 -37.77 -6.85
N LEU A 34 -21.99 -38.39 -7.23
CA LEU A 34 -21.85 -39.84 -7.26
C LEU A 34 -21.82 -40.44 -5.86
N LEU A 35 -21.13 -39.79 -4.93
CA LEU A 35 -21.09 -40.19 -3.52
C LEU A 35 -22.49 -40.16 -2.89
N SER A 36 -23.30 -39.12 -3.16
CA SER A 36 -24.67 -39.03 -2.63
C SER A 36 -25.59 -40.12 -3.16
N ARG A 37 -25.21 -40.75 -4.29
CA ARG A 37 -25.92 -41.91 -4.89
C ARG A 37 -25.23 -43.23 -4.54
N GLN A 38 -24.24 -43.24 -3.63
CA GLN A 38 -23.45 -44.40 -3.24
C GLN A 38 -22.73 -45.08 -4.45
N ALA A 39 -22.45 -44.32 -5.51
CA ALA A 39 -21.82 -44.83 -6.75
C ALA A 39 -20.28 -44.79 -6.71
N ILE A 40 -19.68 -44.13 -5.71
CA ILE A 40 -18.23 -44.10 -5.47
C ILE A 40 -17.96 -44.24 -3.97
N SER A 41 -16.71 -44.57 -3.62
CA SER A 41 -16.28 -44.63 -2.23
C SER A 41 -16.03 -43.25 -1.63
N VAL A 42 -16.08 -43.13 -0.29
CA VAL A 42 -15.69 -41.91 0.43
C VAL A 42 -14.23 -41.54 0.12
N GLN A 43 -13.36 -42.57 0.10
CA GLN A 43 -11.93 -42.38 -0.23
C GLN A 43 -11.72 -41.73 -1.61
N GLU A 44 -12.47 -42.16 -2.61
CA GLU A 44 -12.37 -41.60 -3.98
C GLU A 44 -12.83 -40.14 -4.03
N TYR A 45 -13.88 -39.80 -3.28
CA TYR A 45 -14.30 -38.39 -3.11
C TYR A 45 -13.22 -37.56 -2.40
N GLU A 46 -12.63 -38.07 -1.29
CA GLU A 46 -11.57 -37.37 -0.55
C GLU A 46 -10.33 -37.12 -1.38
N ILE A 47 -9.92 -38.09 -2.24
CA ILE A 47 -8.83 -37.89 -3.21
C ILE A 47 -9.16 -36.74 -4.16
N SER A 48 -10.39 -36.72 -4.72
CA SER A 48 -10.79 -35.66 -5.62
C SER A 48 -10.84 -34.29 -4.94
N LEU A 49 -11.25 -34.25 -3.67
CA LEU A 49 -11.25 -33.02 -2.86
C LEU A 49 -9.85 -32.51 -2.58
N SER A 50 -8.91 -33.40 -2.26
CA SER A 50 -7.48 -33.06 -2.07
C SER A 50 -6.87 -32.48 -3.36
N ASN A 51 -7.14 -33.13 -4.52
CA ASN A 51 -6.68 -32.62 -5.81
C ASN A 51 -7.26 -31.25 -6.16
N TYR A 52 -8.53 -31.02 -5.83
CA TYR A 52 -9.16 -29.72 -6.01
C TYR A 52 -8.49 -28.65 -5.12
N GLN A 53 -8.24 -28.94 -3.84
CA GLN A 53 -7.60 -28.01 -2.93
C GLN A 53 -6.19 -27.62 -3.42
N LYS A 54 -5.41 -28.62 -3.89
CA LYS A 54 -4.10 -28.37 -4.49
C LYS A 54 -4.19 -27.44 -5.71
N ALA A 55 -5.04 -27.80 -6.68
CA ALA A 55 -5.22 -26.99 -7.88
C ALA A 55 -5.74 -25.57 -7.58
N LYS A 56 -6.60 -25.42 -6.58
CA LYS A 56 -7.08 -24.13 -6.10
C LYS A 56 -5.94 -23.25 -5.57
N SER A 57 -5.09 -23.81 -4.71
CA SER A 57 -3.94 -23.07 -4.16
C SER A 57 -2.94 -22.63 -5.22
N GLU A 58 -2.68 -23.49 -6.21
CA GLU A 58 -1.80 -23.17 -7.34
C GLU A 58 -2.41 -22.06 -8.24
N TYR A 59 -3.71 -22.11 -8.48
CA TYR A 59 -4.42 -21.07 -9.22
C TYR A 59 -4.44 -19.74 -8.48
N GLU A 60 -4.69 -19.72 -7.16
CA GLU A 60 -4.67 -18.52 -6.33
C GLU A 60 -3.26 -17.88 -6.33
N LEU A 61 -2.20 -18.69 -6.23
CA LEU A 61 -0.82 -18.21 -6.31
C LEU A 61 -0.54 -17.56 -7.67
N SER A 62 -0.92 -18.21 -8.78
CA SER A 62 -0.71 -17.67 -10.12
C SER A 62 -1.55 -16.41 -10.38
N THR A 63 -2.74 -16.32 -9.78
CA THR A 63 -3.58 -15.12 -9.83
C THR A 63 -2.92 -13.95 -9.14
N ASN A 64 -2.30 -14.18 -7.98
CA ASN A 64 -1.53 -13.15 -7.28
C ASN A 64 -0.33 -12.70 -8.10
N ASN A 65 0.45 -13.66 -8.64
CA ASN A 65 1.59 -13.35 -9.50
C ASN A 65 1.17 -12.52 -10.73
N MET A 66 0.03 -12.84 -11.34
CA MET A 66 -0.50 -12.09 -12.48
C MET A 66 -0.93 -10.68 -12.08
N ARG A 67 -1.54 -10.50 -10.92
CA ARG A 67 -1.88 -9.18 -10.38
C ARG A 67 -0.63 -8.36 -10.10
N ASP A 68 0.38 -8.98 -9.55
CA ASP A 68 1.62 -8.33 -9.12
C ASP A 68 2.53 -7.92 -10.30
N THR A 69 2.18 -8.33 -11.54
CA THR A 69 2.79 -7.76 -12.75
C THR A 69 2.46 -6.28 -12.95
N LYS A 70 1.43 -5.77 -12.25
CA LYS A 70 0.97 -4.38 -12.35
C LYS A 70 1.25 -3.64 -11.05
N LEU A 71 2.25 -2.80 -11.06
CA LEU A 71 2.54 -1.93 -9.93
C LEU A 71 1.59 -0.73 -9.93
N THR A 72 0.73 -0.65 -8.94
CA THR A 72 -0.20 0.48 -8.73
C THR A 72 0.26 1.33 -7.55
N ALA A 73 -0.09 2.62 -7.57
CA ALA A 73 0.15 3.50 -6.43
C ALA A 73 -0.66 3.02 -5.22
N PRO A 74 -0.05 2.88 -4.03
CA PRO A 74 -0.76 2.50 -2.81
C PRO A 74 -1.58 3.65 -2.20
N PHE A 75 -1.32 4.88 -2.63
CA PHE A 75 -2.03 6.10 -2.22
C PHE A 75 -2.00 7.14 -3.35
N ASP A 76 -2.84 8.16 -3.24
CA ASP A 76 -2.85 9.29 -4.15
C ASP A 76 -1.66 10.22 -3.86
N GLY A 77 -0.93 10.57 -4.90
CA GLY A 77 0.29 11.37 -4.76
C GLY A 77 0.97 11.67 -6.10
N SER A 78 2.14 12.27 -6.02
CA SER A 78 2.97 12.59 -7.18
C SER A 78 4.21 11.71 -7.22
N ILE A 79 4.67 11.36 -8.43
CA ILE A 79 5.95 10.71 -8.62
C ILE A 79 7.04 11.78 -8.51
N GLU A 80 7.86 11.69 -7.48
CA GLU A 80 9.00 12.58 -7.28
C GLU A 80 10.17 12.20 -8.17
N LYS A 81 10.44 10.92 -8.26
CA LYS A 81 11.59 10.41 -9.03
C LYS A 81 11.29 9.03 -9.62
N ARG A 82 11.67 8.86 -10.87
CA ARG A 82 11.76 7.57 -11.54
C ARG A 82 13.18 7.03 -11.37
N LEU A 83 13.32 5.81 -10.88
CA LEU A 83 14.62 5.19 -10.55
C LEU A 83 15.08 4.21 -11.63
N VAL A 84 14.18 3.78 -12.52
CA VAL A 84 14.44 2.80 -13.57
C VAL A 84 13.98 3.31 -14.94
N GLU A 85 14.60 2.82 -16.00
CA GLU A 85 14.19 3.15 -17.37
C GLU A 85 13.17 2.14 -17.92
N ASN A 86 12.44 2.55 -19.00
CA ASN A 86 11.53 1.64 -19.68
C ASN A 86 12.32 0.46 -20.26
N TYR A 87 11.75 -0.73 -20.16
CA TYR A 87 12.35 -2.01 -20.59
C TYR A 87 13.62 -2.40 -19.83
N GLN A 88 13.93 -1.75 -18.74
CA GLN A 88 15.01 -2.15 -17.86
C GLN A 88 14.63 -3.42 -17.09
N ARG A 89 15.58 -4.32 -16.92
CA ARG A 89 15.44 -5.48 -16.05
C ARG A 89 15.54 -5.02 -14.59
N VAL A 90 14.60 -5.43 -13.77
CA VAL A 90 14.55 -5.13 -12.32
C VAL A 90 14.59 -6.42 -11.51
N ASN A 91 15.09 -6.32 -10.29
CA ASN A 91 15.15 -7.44 -9.35
C ASN A 91 14.08 -7.24 -8.25
N SER A 92 13.74 -8.33 -7.56
CA SER A 92 12.85 -8.25 -6.41
C SER A 92 13.44 -7.34 -5.33
N GLY A 93 12.62 -6.40 -4.83
CA GLY A 93 13.05 -5.41 -3.83
C GLY A 93 13.73 -4.17 -4.40
N GLU A 94 13.95 -4.08 -5.70
CA GLU A 94 14.49 -2.89 -6.35
C GLU A 94 13.44 -1.77 -6.43
N GLY A 95 13.84 -0.54 -6.05
CA GLY A 95 12.96 0.62 -6.14
C GLY A 95 12.75 1.05 -7.58
N ILE A 96 11.50 1.26 -7.97
CA ILE A 96 11.12 1.66 -9.34
C ILE A 96 10.81 3.15 -9.42
N VAL A 97 10.07 3.66 -8.47
CA VAL A 97 9.69 5.07 -8.35
C VAL A 97 9.69 5.52 -6.91
N GLN A 98 9.91 6.78 -6.69
CA GLN A 98 9.67 7.46 -5.43
C GLN A 98 8.34 8.19 -5.52
N LEU A 99 7.37 7.76 -4.71
CA LEU A 99 6.03 8.32 -4.64
C LEU A 99 5.91 9.19 -3.39
N VAL A 100 5.41 10.40 -3.55
CA VAL A 100 5.20 11.36 -2.45
C VAL A 100 3.70 11.60 -2.28
N ASN A 101 3.24 11.47 -1.04
CA ASN A 101 1.87 11.87 -0.69
C ASN A 101 1.79 13.39 -0.70
N THR A 102 0.96 13.91 -1.61
CA THR A 102 0.77 15.35 -1.77
C THR A 102 -0.42 15.91 -0.99
N GLN A 103 -1.23 15.05 -0.39
CA GLN A 103 -2.45 15.50 0.30
C GLN A 103 -2.17 16.03 1.70
N ASN A 104 -1.18 15.47 2.39
CA ASN A 104 -0.89 15.84 3.77
C ASN A 104 0.52 16.43 3.89
N LEU A 105 0.62 17.73 4.12
CA LEU A 105 1.90 18.36 4.43
C LEU A 105 2.15 18.26 5.94
N ARG A 106 3.22 17.52 6.29
CA ARG A 106 3.69 17.38 7.66
C ARG A 106 4.89 18.28 7.88
N ILE A 107 4.82 19.11 8.91
CA ILE A 107 5.90 20.00 9.32
C ILE A 107 6.55 19.40 10.56
N LYS A 108 7.85 19.16 10.49
CA LYS A 108 8.64 18.66 11.63
C LYS A 108 9.56 19.76 12.13
N PHE A 109 9.55 19.97 13.43
CA PHE A 109 10.42 20.92 14.10
C PHE A 109 10.70 20.46 15.52
N THR A 110 11.62 21.13 16.20
CA THR A 110 12.01 20.80 17.56
C THR A 110 11.71 22.00 18.48
N ILE A 111 11.13 21.74 19.64
CA ILE A 111 10.92 22.76 20.66
C ILE A 111 11.76 22.46 21.89
N PRO A 112 12.24 23.50 22.62
CA PRO A 112 12.90 23.33 23.90
C PRO A 112 11.96 22.68 24.94
N ASP A 113 12.53 21.86 25.82
CA ASP A 113 11.79 21.14 26.88
C ASP A 113 10.92 22.04 27.75
N ALA A 114 11.35 23.28 27.95
CA ALA A 114 10.60 24.29 28.70
C ALA A 114 9.19 24.56 28.14
N TYR A 115 8.94 24.26 26.87
CA TYR A 115 7.65 24.50 26.22
C TYR A 115 6.79 23.24 26.10
N LEU A 116 7.18 22.10 26.68
CA LEU A 116 6.42 20.85 26.66
C LEU A 116 4.98 21.02 27.17
N TYR A 117 4.77 21.90 28.14
CA TYR A 117 3.44 22.17 28.69
C TYR A 117 2.45 22.68 27.64
N LEU A 118 2.89 23.34 26.57
CA LEU A 118 2.03 23.81 25.47
C LEU A 118 1.49 22.64 24.66
N LEU A 119 2.27 21.57 24.48
CA LEU A 119 1.85 20.37 23.75
C LEU A 119 0.85 19.52 24.54
N ARG A 120 0.88 19.61 25.88
CA ARG A 120 -0.02 18.87 26.78
C ARG A 120 -1.37 19.58 26.97
N ALA A 121 -1.58 20.73 26.34
CA ALA A 121 -2.88 21.36 26.32
C ALA A 121 -3.94 20.45 25.66
N LYS A 122 -5.20 20.60 26.04
CA LYS A 122 -6.30 19.76 25.57
C LYS A 122 -6.51 19.81 24.03
N ASP A 123 -6.10 20.91 23.39
CA ASP A 123 -6.21 21.13 21.94
C ASP A 123 -5.12 22.12 21.52
N PRO A 124 -3.86 21.68 21.40
CA PRO A 124 -2.76 22.57 21.00
C PRO A 124 -2.93 22.97 19.53
N ARG A 125 -3.09 24.26 19.30
CA ARG A 125 -3.26 24.83 17.96
C ARG A 125 -1.98 25.50 17.52
N PHE A 126 -1.64 25.29 16.26
CA PHE A 126 -0.48 25.91 15.63
C PHE A 126 -0.93 26.79 14.47
N LEU A 127 -0.18 27.84 14.25
CA LEU A 127 -0.32 28.70 13.11
C LEU A 127 0.94 28.61 12.27
N VAL A 128 0.78 28.36 10.98
CA VAL A 128 1.86 28.21 10.03
C VAL A 128 1.82 29.31 9.01
N GLU A 129 2.92 30.01 8.85
CA GLU A 129 3.13 30.99 7.80
C GLU A 129 4.35 30.57 6.99
N PHE A 130 4.27 30.60 5.67
CA PHE A 130 5.39 30.28 4.79
C PHE A 130 6.10 31.55 4.37
N ASP A 131 7.42 31.55 4.40
CA ASP A 131 8.25 32.69 4.00
C ASP A 131 7.99 33.17 2.57
N THR A 132 7.59 32.24 1.70
CA THR A 132 7.24 32.51 0.30
C THR A 132 5.88 33.20 0.15
N PHE A 133 4.99 33.13 1.17
CA PHE A 133 3.63 33.64 1.13
C PHE A 133 3.29 34.39 2.43
N LYS A 134 4.03 35.45 2.68
CA LYS A 134 3.85 36.30 3.87
C LYS A 134 2.42 36.85 3.95
N GLY A 135 1.87 36.83 5.15
CA GLY A 135 0.51 37.30 5.42
C GLY A 135 -0.58 36.24 5.26
N HIS A 136 -0.24 35.02 4.80
CA HIS A 136 -1.16 33.89 4.77
C HIS A 136 -0.83 32.95 5.92
N VAL A 137 -1.73 32.88 6.88
CA VAL A 137 -1.58 32.06 8.10
C VAL A 137 -2.56 30.90 8.06
N PHE A 138 -2.06 29.69 8.12
CA PHE A 138 -2.85 28.47 8.08
C PHE A 138 -2.91 27.82 9.45
N LYS A 139 -4.06 27.22 9.77
CA LYS A 139 -4.21 26.43 10.99
C LYS A 139 -3.58 25.08 10.81
N ALA A 140 -2.88 24.63 11.85
CA ALA A 140 -2.31 23.30 11.91
C ALA A 140 -2.65 22.65 13.26
N ARG A 141 -2.74 21.34 13.26
CA ARG A 141 -2.97 20.52 14.44
C ARG A 141 -1.74 19.71 14.80
N LEU A 142 -1.57 19.44 16.08
CA LEU A 142 -0.57 18.50 16.56
C LEU A 142 -0.88 17.08 16.01
N GLU A 143 0.11 16.44 15.41
CA GLU A 143 -0.02 15.07 14.96
C GLU A 143 0.70 14.12 15.93
N GLU A 144 1.95 14.45 16.25
CA GLU A 144 2.79 13.62 17.11
C GLU A 144 3.87 14.45 17.77
N TYR A 145 4.26 14.08 18.99
CA TYR A 145 5.49 14.54 19.63
C TYR A 145 6.10 13.40 20.45
N LEU A 146 7.41 13.41 20.59
CA LEU A 146 8.12 12.48 21.45
C LEU A 146 8.35 13.13 22.82
N ASP A 147 7.93 12.46 23.90
CA ASP A 147 8.08 12.93 25.30
C ASP A 147 9.55 12.82 25.81
N ILE A 148 10.47 12.46 24.92
CA ILE A 148 11.90 12.27 25.21
C ILE A 148 12.70 13.23 24.37
N SER A 149 13.47 14.11 25.03
CA SER A 149 14.47 14.93 24.36
C SER A 149 15.57 14.05 23.78
N THR A 150 15.74 14.09 22.47
CA THR A 150 16.81 13.35 21.79
C THR A 150 18.09 14.16 21.86
N GLU A 151 19.09 13.69 22.61
CA GLU A 151 20.46 14.23 22.66
C GLU A 151 20.58 15.75 23.02
N GLY A 152 19.68 16.27 23.88
CA GLY A 152 19.78 17.67 24.33
C GLY A 152 19.33 18.71 23.29
N THR A 153 18.74 18.30 22.17
CA THR A 153 18.28 19.21 21.11
C THR A 153 16.84 19.66 21.27
N GLY A 154 16.10 19.12 22.26
CA GLY A 154 14.69 19.40 22.52
C GLY A 154 13.74 18.31 22.03
N ILE A 155 12.46 18.59 22.09
CA ILE A 155 11.36 17.66 21.81
C ILE A 155 11.00 17.74 20.34
N PRO A 156 11.11 16.64 19.57
CA PRO A 156 10.63 16.59 18.20
C PRO A 156 9.11 16.66 18.14
N VAL A 157 8.57 17.54 17.30
CA VAL A 157 7.15 17.77 17.10
C VAL A 157 6.81 17.65 15.63
N SER A 158 5.71 17.00 15.33
CA SER A 158 5.13 16.94 13.99
C SER A 158 3.73 17.55 14.04
N ILE A 159 3.47 18.48 13.12
CA ILE A 159 2.15 19.08 12.92
C ILE A 159 1.69 18.87 11.49
N THR A 160 0.38 18.81 11.30
CA THR A 160 -0.26 18.73 9.97
C THR A 160 -1.13 19.96 9.75
N ILE A 161 -1.06 20.56 8.57
CA ILE A 161 -1.94 21.66 8.20
C ILE A 161 -3.36 21.11 8.07
N ASP A 162 -4.28 21.72 8.83
CA ASP A 162 -5.70 21.37 8.90
C ASP A 162 -6.52 22.65 8.65
N ASP A 163 -6.30 23.23 7.48
CA ASP A 163 -6.96 24.46 7.06
C ASP A 163 -7.56 24.27 5.67
N PRO A 164 -8.89 24.41 5.52
CA PRO A 164 -9.56 24.24 4.21
C PRO A 164 -9.11 25.25 3.14
N SER A 165 -8.52 26.37 3.55
CA SER A 165 -8.01 27.40 2.63
C SER A 165 -6.61 27.07 2.11
N PHE A 166 -5.95 26.03 2.64
CA PHE A 166 -4.63 25.65 2.20
C PHE A 166 -4.70 24.79 0.94
N ASP A 167 -4.22 25.35 -0.16
CA ASP A 167 -4.02 24.63 -1.41
C ASP A 167 -2.52 24.54 -1.71
N ARG A 168 -1.99 23.33 -1.60
CA ARG A 168 -0.56 23.06 -1.78
C ARG A 168 -0.06 23.43 -3.18
N ASP A 169 -0.87 23.18 -4.21
CA ASP A 169 -0.48 23.43 -5.60
C ASP A 169 -0.48 24.94 -5.87
N LEU A 170 -1.45 25.66 -5.32
CA LEU A 170 -1.54 27.12 -5.41
C LEU A 170 -0.33 27.79 -4.73
N TYR A 171 0.06 27.28 -3.56
CA TYR A 171 1.17 27.84 -2.79
C TYR A 171 2.53 27.23 -3.14
N ALA A 172 2.61 26.33 -4.13
CA ALA A 172 3.83 25.67 -4.60
C ALA A 172 4.75 25.13 -3.48
N VAL A 173 4.15 24.69 -2.36
CA VAL A 173 4.90 24.17 -1.22
C VAL A 173 5.36 22.76 -1.52
N LYS A 174 6.68 22.57 -1.57
CA LYS A 174 7.32 21.28 -1.76
C LYS A 174 7.68 20.67 -0.40
N PRO A 175 7.66 19.32 -0.29
CA PRO A 175 8.09 18.62 0.91
C PRO A 175 9.59 18.75 1.14
#